data_1d553557659ea7c1db7799ddec34a9a0
#
_entry.id   1d553557659ea7c1db7799ddec34a9a0
#
_cell.length_a   1.000
_cell.length_b   1.000
_cell.length_c   1.000
_cell.angle_alpha   90.00
_cell.angle_beta   90.00
_cell.angle_gamma   90.00
#
_symmetry.space_group_name_H-M   'P 1'
#
loop_
_entity.id
_entity.type
_entity.pdbx_description
1 polymer ?
#
loop_
_entity_poly.entity_id
_entity_poly.type
_entity_poly.pdbx_seq_one_letter_code
_entity_poly.pdbx_strand_id
1 'polypeptide(L)'
;DRKIEPLKFEKVKKEFIYNTEVVSEEAVTYFFNLAMAQADYQLAKENVASTDTLYSIGLQRHKIAAISRADLLTLQLDKVNAQNTLENAQIALKRAMFALASFLNMDKNTQIELDMPSRPQGMEIPVDEALAKAKMNNPEFLQQQQNILEAERDVNRTRVESRFNASLNASVGFNQVAEKFKDVYRKPLQQDLVSISVSIPLIDWGVRKGKYNMAKNNLNVVKIAARQEELKLEEEVTMTVSDFNIQQRLIRSAEEALDLAVMAYEQTRQRFIIGKADVNSLT
;
A
#
# COMPACT_ATOMS: atom_id res chain seq x y z
N ASP A 1 -3.14 -18.51 27.67
CA ASP A 1 -1.89 -18.33 26.91
C ASP A 1 -1.64 -19.47 25.91
N ARG A 2 -1.93 -20.73 26.27
CA ARG A 2 -1.70 -21.90 25.41
C ARG A 2 -2.39 -21.83 24.02
N LYS A 3 -3.52 -21.10 23.89
CA LYS A 3 -4.24 -20.89 22.62
C LYS A 3 -3.79 -19.61 21.90
N ILE A 4 -3.32 -18.62 22.64
CA ILE A 4 -2.95 -17.30 22.12
C ILE A 4 -1.54 -17.32 21.51
N GLU A 5 -0.58 -17.98 22.16
CA GLU A 5 0.82 -18.00 21.67
C GLU A 5 1.00 -18.61 20.28
N PRO A 6 0.36 -19.75 19.91
CA PRO A 6 0.43 -20.25 18.55
C PRO A 6 -0.15 -19.29 17.51
N LEU A 7 -1.25 -18.59 17.85
CA LEU A 7 -1.84 -17.59 16.96
C LEU A 7 -0.93 -16.38 16.75
N LYS A 8 -0.24 -15.92 17.78
CA LYS A 8 0.76 -14.85 17.65
C LYS A 8 1.87 -15.23 16.71
N PHE A 9 2.39 -16.45 16.82
CA PHE A 9 3.44 -16.94 15.93
C PHE A 9 2.97 -17.01 14.48
N GLU A 10 1.81 -17.61 14.22
CA GLU A 10 1.23 -17.67 12.88
C GLU A 10 0.93 -16.28 12.31
N LYS A 11 0.44 -15.35 13.14
CA LYS A 11 0.22 -13.96 12.76
C LYS A 11 1.52 -13.30 12.30
N VAL A 12 2.59 -13.35 13.11
CA VAL A 12 3.89 -12.75 12.77
C VAL A 12 4.46 -13.34 11.48
N LYS A 13 4.29 -14.65 11.26
CA LYS A 13 4.70 -15.31 10.01
C LYS A 13 3.92 -14.76 8.81
N LYS A 14 2.61 -14.56 8.93
CA LYS A 14 1.80 -13.97 7.87
C LYS A 14 2.08 -12.48 7.68
N GLU A 15 2.34 -11.74 8.75
CA GLU A 15 2.77 -10.34 8.67
C GLU A 15 4.10 -10.19 7.91
N PHE A 16 5.04 -11.11 8.10
CA PHE A 16 6.28 -11.10 7.33
C PHE A 16 6.02 -11.29 5.83
N ILE A 17 5.18 -12.25 5.46
CA ILE A 17 4.79 -12.47 4.06
C ILE A 17 4.07 -11.22 3.52
N TYR A 18 3.09 -10.69 4.25
CA TYR A 18 2.36 -9.48 3.89
C TYR A 18 3.29 -8.28 3.66
N ASN A 19 4.23 -8.04 4.56
CA ASN A 19 5.21 -6.96 4.40
C ASN A 19 6.10 -7.15 3.17
N THR A 20 6.45 -8.39 2.84
CA THR A 20 7.21 -8.71 1.61
C THR A 20 6.38 -8.38 0.36
N GLU A 21 5.08 -8.70 0.36
CA GLU A 21 4.18 -8.35 -0.74
C GLU A 21 3.99 -6.83 -0.87
N VAL A 22 3.87 -6.09 0.25
CA VAL A 22 3.79 -4.63 0.23
C VAL A 22 5.04 -4.00 -0.40
N VAL A 23 6.24 -4.47 -0.04
CA VAL A 23 7.48 -3.98 -0.66
C VAL A 23 7.53 -4.34 -2.15
N SER A 24 7.03 -5.52 -2.52
CA SER A 24 6.93 -5.94 -3.93
C SER A 24 5.97 -5.06 -4.72
N GLU A 25 4.82 -4.69 -4.14
CA GLU A 25 3.85 -3.77 -4.73
C GLU A 25 4.44 -2.37 -4.92
N GLU A 26 5.18 -1.87 -3.93
CA GLU A 26 5.89 -0.59 -4.05
C GLU A 26 6.93 -0.64 -5.19
N ALA A 27 7.71 -1.72 -5.29
CA ALA A 27 8.67 -1.91 -6.37
C ALA A 27 8.00 -1.88 -7.74
N VAL A 28 6.89 -2.61 -7.90
CA VAL A 28 6.08 -2.63 -9.12
C VAL A 28 5.52 -1.24 -9.44
N THR A 29 5.08 -0.50 -8.44
CA THR A 29 4.58 0.87 -8.61
C THR A 29 5.68 1.80 -9.13
N TYR A 30 6.88 1.79 -8.56
CA TYR A 30 8.01 2.58 -9.06
C TYR A 30 8.43 2.17 -10.48
N PHE A 31 8.41 0.86 -10.76
CA PHE A 31 8.69 0.34 -12.09
C PHE A 31 7.72 0.90 -13.14
N PHE A 32 6.41 0.77 -12.91
CA PHE A 32 5.41 1.26 -13.88
C PHE A 32 5.35 2.78 -13.96
N ASN A 33 5.61 3.51 -12.87
CA ASN A 33 5.73 4.96 -12.94
C ASN A 33 6.89 5.41 -13.85
N LEU A 34 8.03 4.71 -13.80
CA LEU A 34 9.12 4.97 -14.72
C LEU A 34 8.76 4.56 -16.16
N ALA A 35 8.11 3.42 -16.34
CA ALA A 35 7.69 2.95 -17.65
C ALA A 35 6.73 3.93 -18.34
N MET A 36 5.76 4.45 -17.60
CA MET A 36 4.85 5.50 -18.08
C MET A 36 5.62 6.78 -18.45
N ALA A 37 6.53 7.24 -17.60
CA ALA A 37 7.32 8.43 -17.88
C ALA A 37 8.24 8.26 -19.09
N GLN A 38 8.76 7.06 -19.37
CA GLN A 38 9.52 6.74 -20.57
C GLN A 38 8.62 6.80 -21.83
N ALA A 39 7.41 6.23 -21.74
CA ALA A 39 6.44 6.26 -22.83
C ALA A 39 5.99 7.70 -23.14
N ASP A 40 5.67 8.49 -22.10
CA ASP A 40 5.27 9.89 -22.24
C ASP A 40 6.38 10.76 -22.87
N TYR A 41 7.64 10.53 -22.47
CA TYR A 41 8.78 11.23 -23.06
C TYR A 41 8.95 10.88 -24.54
N GLN A 42 8.83 9.61 -24.90
CA GLN A 42 8.93 9.18 -26.29
C GLN A 42 7.79 9.75 -27.13
N LEU A 43 6.55 9.70 -26.62
CA LEU A 43 5.38 10.30 -27.27
C LEU A 43 5.56 11.83 -27.47
N ALA A 44 6.02 12.53 -26.44
CA ALA A 44 6.27 13.97 -26.54
C ALA A 44 7.34 14.30 -27.59
N LYS A 45 8.40 13.47 -27.71
CA LYS A 45 9.43 13.61 -28.73
C LYS A 45 8.88 13.43 -30.16
N GLU A 46 8.02 12.43 -30.33
CA GLU A 46 7.33 12.19 -31.63
C GLU A 46 6.37 13.31 -31.96
N ASN A 47 5.66 13.85 -30.98
CA ASN A 47 4.76 14.99 -31.15
C ASN A 47 5.52 16.25 -31.58
N VAL A 48 6.70 16.55 -31.01
CA VAL A 48 7.55 17.65 -31.47
C VAL A 48 7.95 17.47 -32.94
N ALA A 49 8.37 16.28 -33.34
CA ALA A 49 8.75 16.00 -34.72
C ALA A 49 7.56 16.15 -35.69
N SER A 50 6.36 15.74 -35.28
CA SER A 50 5.11 15.88 -36.03
C SER A 50 4.72 17.35 -36.19
N THR A 51 4.67 18.11 -35.09
CA THR A 51 4.29 19.54 -35.12
C THR A 51 5.31 20.40 -35.87
N ASP A 52 6.60 20.08 -35.79
CA ASP A 52 7.63 20.72 -36.63
C ASP A 52 7.37 20.50 -38.12
N THR A 53 7.01 19.28 -38.50
CA THR A 53 6.67 18.94 -39.89
C THR A 53 5.43 19.69 -40.36
N LEU A 54 4.36 19.69 -39.55
CA LEU A 54 3.11 20.39 -39.86
C LEU A 54 3.31 21.90 -39.98
N TYR A 55 4.09 22.50 -39.06
CA TYR A 55 4.45 23.92 -39.15
C TYR A 55 5.24 24.24 -40.43
N SER A 56 6.20 23.40 -40.84
CA SER A 56 6.98 23.55 -42.06
C SER A 56 6.10 23.49 -43.32
N ILE A 57 5.14 22.56 -43.37
CA ILE A 57 4.13 22.45 -44.43
C ILE A 57 3.23 23.70 -44.43
N GLY A 58 2.80 24.13 -43.22
CA GLY A 58 2.00 25.33 -43.05
C GLY A 58 2.67 26.59 -43.58
N LEU A 59 3.98 26.76 -43.30
CA LEU A 59 4.78 27.85 -43.87
C LEU A 59 4.79 27.87 -45.40
N GLN A 60 4.96 26.72 -46.04
CA GLN A 60 4.94 26.61 -47.50
C GLN A 60 3.56 26.92 -48.07
N ARG A 61 2.50 26.41 -47.45
CA ARG A 61 1.12 26.66 -47.88
C ARG A 61 0.71 28.13 -47.68
N HIS A 62 1.18 28.77 -46.63
CA HIS A 62 0.92 30.21 -46.42
C HIS A 62 1.60 31.08 -47.48
N LYS A 63 2.84 30.74 -47.91
CA LYS A 63 3.54 31.46 -48.99
C LYS A 63 2.77 31.48 -50.29
N ILE A 64 1.96 30.46 -50.58
CA ILE A 64 1.12 30.38 -51.79
C ILE A 64 -0.35 30.78 -51.48
N ALA A 65 -0.60 31.44 -50.34
CA ALA A 65 -1.91 31.88 -49.89
C ALA A 65 -2.95 30.73 -49.73
N ALA A 66 -2.52 29.48 -49.52
CA ALA A 66 -3.40 28.32 -49.38
C ALA A 66 -3.90 28.13 -47.93
N ILE A 67 -3.31 28.80 -46.94
CA ILE A 67 -3.81 28.89 -45.55
C ILE A 67 -3.70 30.34 -45.06
N SER A 68 -4.54 30.67 -44.07
CA SER A 68 -4.55 31.99 -43.46
C SER A 68 -3.34 32.22 -42.54
N ARG A 69 -3.09 33.49 -42.19
CA ARG A 69 -2.09 33.81 -41.15
C ARG A 69 -2.50 33.27 -39.77
N ALA A 70 -3.80 33.23 -39.46
CA ALA A 70 -4.32 32.67 -38.21
C ALA A 70 -3.99 31.17 -38.09
N ASP A 71 -4.22 30.41 -39.17
CA ASP A 71 -3.89 28.98 -39.23
C ASP A 71 -2.39 28.73 -39.00
N LEU A 72 -1.54 29.57 -39.64
CA LEU A 72 -0.08 29.46 -39.42
C LEU A 72 0.33 29.75 -37.99
N LEU A 73 -0.30 30.74 -37.33
CA LEU A 73 -0.04 31.07 -35.94
C LEU A 73 -0.50 29.94 -35.00
N THR A 74 -1.61 29.25 -35.33
CA THR A 74 -2.06 28.05 -34.57
C THR A 74 -1.01 26.95 -34.68
N LEU A 75 -0.52 26.60 -35.85
CA LEU A 75 0.55 25.61 -36.02
C LEU A 75 1.85 25.99 -35.30
N GLN A 76 2.17 27.29 -35.23
CA GLN A 76 3.31 27.78 -34.48
C GLN A 76 3.10 27.63 -32.97
N LEU A 77 1.89 27.89 -32.48
CA LEU A 77 1.53 27.68 -31.06
C LEU A 77 1.61 26.21 -30.69
N ASP A 78 1.08 25.32 -31.54
CA ASP A 78 1.13 23.88 -31.34
C ASP A 78 2.58 23.36 -31.21
N LYS A 79 3.48 23.87 -32.09
CA LYS A 79 4.91 23.55 -31.99
C LYS A 79 5.51 24.01 -30.66
N VAL A 80 5.20 25.22 -30.19
CA VAL A 80 5.70 25.73 -28.89
C VAL A 80 5.14 24.90 -27.74
N ASN A 81 3.87 24.54 -27.76
CA ASN A 81 3.23 23.70 -26.76
C ASN A 81 3.82 22.30 -26.74
N ALA A 82 4.10 21.69 -27.88
CA ALA A 82 4.75 20.39 -27.98
C ALA A 82 6.15 20.41 -27.37
N GLN A 83 6.93 21.48 -27.62
CA GLN A 83 8.26 21.66 -27.03
C GLN A 83 8.18 21.77 -25.49
N ASN A 84 7.24 22.56 -24.96
CA ASN A 84 7.01 22.66 -23.52
C ASN A 84 6.60 21.31 -22.90
N THR A 85 5.77 20.54 -23.61
CA THR A 85 5.37 19.19 -23.18
C THR A 85 6.56 18.25 -23.12
N LEU A 86 7.46 18.30 -24.11
CA LEU A 86 8.70 17.50 -24.12
C LEU A 86 9.61 17.84 -22.93
N GLU A 87 9.79 19.12 -22.62
CA GLU A 87 10.60 19.54 -21.46
C GLU A 87 10.00 19.05 -20.15
N ASN A 88 8.68 19.13 -19.99
CA ASN A 88 7.98 18.61 -18.81
C ASN A 88 8.10 17.08 -18.71
N ALA A 89 7.93 16.36 -19.81
CA ALA A 89 8.09 14.91 -19.86
C ALA A 89 9.53 14.48 -19.52
N GLN A 90 10.54 15.23 -19.96
CA GLN A 90 11.94 14.99 -19.60
C GLN A 90 12.19 15.15 -18.10
N ILE A 91 11.58 16.16 -17.48
CA ILE A 91 11.68 16.35 -16.03
C ILE A 91 10.97 15.21 -15.28
N ALA A 92 9.78 14.81 -15.73
CA ALA A 92 9.04 13.69 -15.16
C ALA A 92 9.82 12.37 -15.24
N LEU A 93 10.44 12.09 -16.39
CA LEU A 93 11.30 10.94 -16.60
C LEU A 93 12.49 10.91 -15.62
N LYS A 94 13.19 12.05 -15.46
CA LYS A 94 14.30 12.15 -14.51
C LYS A 94 13.84 11.91 -13.07
N ARG A 95 12.66 12.43 -12.69
CA ARG A 95 12.09 12.21 -11.35
C ARG A 95 11.74 10.75 -11.10
N ALA A 96 11.12 10.09 -12.08
CA ALA A 96 10.75 8.68 -11.99
C ALA A 96 11.98 7.76 -11.90
N MET A 97 13.02 8.03 -12.72
CA MET A 97 14.32 7.32 -12.63
C MET A 97 14.96 7.49 -11.26
N PHE A 98 14.99 8.73 -10.74
CA PHE A 98 15.54 9.00 -9.42
C PHE A 98 14.76 8.27 -8.31
N ALA A 99 13.43 8.24 -8.40
CA ALA A 99 12.58 7.57 -7.40
C ALA A 99 12.85 6.06 -7.38
N LEU A 100 12.90 5.41 -8.54
CA LEU A 100 13.20 3.96 -8.63
C LEU A 100 14.64 3.66 -8.18
N ALA A 101 15.63 4.43 -8.63
CA ALA A 101 17.02 4.24 -8.19
C ALA A 101 17.17 4.40 -6.67
N SER A 102 16.49 5.39 -6.08
CA SER A 102 16.49 5.61 -4.63
C SER A 102 15.83 4.44 -3.88
N PHE A 103 14.71 3.93 -4.37
CA PHE A 103 14.02 2.77 -3.78
C PHE A 103 14.89 1.51 -3.82
N LEU A 104 15.60 1.29 -4.93
CA LEU A 104 16.52 0.15 -5.11
C LEU A 104 17.89 0.37 -4.44
N ASN A 105 18.08 1.49 -3.73
CA ASN A 105 19.37 1.87 -3.12
C ASN A 105 20.54 1.91 -4.13
N MET A 106 20.26 2.31 -5.37
CA MET A 106 21.24 2.52 -6.42
C MET A 106 21.77 3.96 -6.42
N ASP A 107 22.85 4.21 -7.18
CA ASP A 107 23.30 5.59 -7.39
C ASP A 107 22.21 6.44 -8.07
N LYS A 108 22.04 7.66 -7.58
CA LYS A 108 20.98 8.59 -8.02
C LYS A 108 21.10 9.02 -9.49
N ASN A 109 22.29 8.87 -10.09
CA ASN A 109 22.57 9.20 -11.48
C ASN A 109 22.52 7.97 -12.40
N THR A 110 22.10 6.81 -11.89
CA THR A 110 21.99 5.59 -12.70
C THR A 110 20.95 5.80 -13.79
N GLN A 111 21.37 5.57 -15.04
CA GLN A 111 20.44 5.53 -16.16
C GLN A 111 19.74 4.17 -16.15
N ILE A 112 18.43 4.19 -16.03
CA ILE A 112 17.60 3.00 -16.01
C ILE A 112 16.75 2.98 -17.28
N GLU A 113 16.96 1.97 -18.10
CA GLU A 113 16.09 1.65 -19.23
C GLU A 113 15.29 0.40 -18.90
N LEU A 114 13.97 0.49 -19.04
CA LEU A 114 13.07 -0.61 -18.72
C LEU A 114 12.73 -1.41 -19.96
N ASP A 115 12.81 -2.72 -19.84
CA ASP A 115 12.21 -3.64 -20.82
C ASP A 115 10.77 -3.95 -20.35
N MET A 116 9.80 -3.58 -21.19
CA MET A 116 8.40 -3.76 -20.82
C MET A 116 8.00 -5.22 -20.93
N PRO A 117 7.36 -5.77 -19.90
CA PRO A 117 6.87 -7.14 -19.94
C PRO A 117 5.86 -7.32 -21.09
N SER A 118 5.86 -8.51 -21.68
CA SER A 118 4.84 -8.88 -22.66
C SER A 118 3.44 -8.72 -22.06
N ARG A 119 2.47 -8.36 -22.88
CA ARG A 119 1.08 -8.15 -22.43
C ARG A 119 0.58 -9.35 -21.62
N PRO A 120 0.05 -9.14 -20.43
CA PRO A 120 -0.54 -10.22 -19.66
C PRO A 120 -1.75 -10.77 -20.42
N GLN A 121 -1.91 -12.10 -20.40
CA GLN A 121 -3.16 -12.71 -20.86
C GLN A 121 -4.29 -12.23 -19.94
N GLY A 122 -5.44 -11.89 -20.54
CA GLY A 122 -6.61 -11.46 -19.76
C GLY A 122 -6.96 -12.51 -18.70
N MET A 123 -7.02 -12.08 -17.45
CA MET A 123 -7.34 -12.93 -16.30
C MET A 123 -8.58 -12.36 -15.61
N GLU A 124 -9.57 -13.21 -15.36
CA GLU A 124 -10.73 -12.86 -14.55
C GLU A 124 -10.63 -13.56 -13.20
N ILE A 125 -10.74 -12.81 -12.12
CA ILE A 125 -10.64 -13.35 -10.76
C ILE A 125 -12.04 -13.48 -10.19
N PRO A 126 -12.47 -14.72 -9.77
CA PRO A 126 -13.73 -14.90 -9.05
C PRO A 126 -13.64 -14.29 -7.65
N VAL A 127 -14.61 -13.44 -7.29
CA VAL A 127 -14.67 -12.76 -5.99
C VAL A 127 -14.67 -13.76 -4.82
N ASP A 128 -15.44 -14.84 -4.93
CA ASP A 128 -15.56 -15.86 -3.88
C ASP A 128 -14.23 -16.56 -3.59
N GLU A 129 -13.44 -16.85 -4.62
CA GLU A 129 -12.11 -17.45 -4.48
C GLU A 129 -11.13 -16.50 -3.84
N ALA A 130 -11.12 -15.23 -4.28
CA ALA A 130 -10.28 -14.19 -3.71
C ALA A 130 -10.60 -13.97 -2.22
N LEU A 131 -11.88 -13.92 -1.87
CA LEU A 131 -12.34 -13.75 -0.50
C LEU A 131 -11.94 -14.93 0.39
N ALA A 132 -12.08 -16.16 -0.10
CA ALA A 132 -11.66 -17.35 0.62
C ALA A 132 -10.14 -17.34 0.90
N LYS A 133 -9.33 -16.98 -0.10
CA LYS A 133 -7.86 -16.84 0.04
C LYS A 133 -7.48 -15.69 0.97
N ALA A 134 -8.17 -14.56 0.90
CA ALA A 134 -7.93 -13.41 1.78
C ALA A 134 -8.20 -13.80 3.25
N LYS A 135 -9.34 -14.42 3.56
CA LYS A 135 -9.66 -14.92 4.92
C LYS A 135 -8.61 -15.88 5.46
N MET A 136 -8.04 -16.70 4.59
CA MET A 136 -7.04 -17.69 5.01
C MET A 136 -5.65 -17.08 5.23
N ASN A 137 -5.26 -16.06 4.48
CA ASN A 137 -3.89 -15.57 4.43
C ASN A 137 -3.69 -14.17 5.05
N ASN A 138 -4.72 -13.34 5.14
CA ASN A 138 -4.59 -12.00 5.70
C ASN A 138 -4.34 -12.08 7.22
N PRO A 139 -3.26 -11.47 7.73
CA PRO A 139 -2.92 -11.45 9.16
C PRO A 139 -3.97 -10.75 10.02
N GLU A 140 -4.75 -9.83 9.45
CA GLU A 140 -5.79 -9.07 10.15
C GLU A 140 -6.88 -9.98 10.75
N PHE A 141 -7.30 -11.03 10.02
CA PHE A 141 -8.26 -12.01 10.54
C PHE A 141 -7.72 -12.74 11.78
N LEU A 142 -6.42 -13.07 11.79
CA LEU A 142 -5.79 -13.68 12.97
C LEU A 142 -5.68 -12.70 14.13
N GLN A 143 -5.43 -11.42 13.85
CA GLN A 143 -5.42 -10.37 14.87
C GLN A 143 -6.78 -10.24 15.55
N GLN A 144 -7.88 -10.23 14.78
CA GLN A 144 -9.22 -10.16 15.36
C GLN A 144 -9.53 -11.39 16.21
N GLN A 145 -9.16 -12.58 15.77
CA GLN A 145 -9.31 -13.80 16.55
C GLN A 145 -8.49 -13.76 17.85
N GLN A 146 -7.26 -13.26 17.79
CA GLN A 146 -6.41 -13.06 18.97
C GLN A 146 -7.06 -12.08 19.95
N ASN A 147 -7.56 -10.93 19.48
CA ASN A 147 -8.21 -9.92 20.32
C ASN A 147 -9.41 -10.50 21.09
N ILE A 148 -10.23 -11.31 20.40
CA ILE A 148 -11.37 -11.99 21.03
C ILE A 148 -10.90 -12.96 22.14
N LEU A 149 -9.87 -13.79 21.86
CA LEU A 149 -9.35 -14.74 22.84
C LEU A 149 -8.69 -14.03 24.03
N GLU A 150 -8.03 -12.91 23.82
CA GLU A 150 -7.47 -12.08 24.89
C GLU A 150 -8.57 -11.48 25.77
N ALA A 151 -9.63 -10.95 25.19
CA ALA A 151 -10.78 -10.44 25.92
C ALA A 151 -11.52 -11.56 26.69
N GLU A 152 -11.64 -12.77 26.11
CA GLU A 152 -12.19 -13.94 26.81
C GLU A 152 -11.31 -14.37 27.99
N ARG A 153 -9.98 -14.34 27.81
CA ARG A 153 -9.02 -14.59 28.90
C ARG A 153 -9.22 -13.57 30.02
N ASP A 154 -9.39 -12.30 29.71
CA ASP A 154 -9.57 -11.25 30.71
C ASP A 154 -10.88 -11.40 31.48
N VAL A 155 -11.98 -11.81 30.84
CA VAL A 155 -13.22 -12.19 31.53
C VAL A 155 -12.98 -13.34 32.50
N ASN A 156 -12.28 -14.40 32.09
CA ASN A 156 -11.96 -15.55 32.93
C ASN A 156 -11.02 -15.18 34.07
N ARG A 157 -9.99 -14.37 33.79
CA ARG A 157 -9.06 -13.87 34.82
C ARG A 157 -9.81 -13.07 35.87
N THR A 158 -10.62 -12.11 35.49
CA THR A 158 -11.43 -11.29 36.41
C THR A 158 -12.38 -12.14 37.23
N ARG A 159 -12.97 -13.20 36.65
CA ARG A 159 -13.81 -14.15 37.36
C ARG A 159 -13.04 -14.95 38.42
N VAL A 160 -11.81 -15.39 38.11
CA VAL A 160 -10.98 -16.16 39.03
C VAL A 160 -10.44 -15.27 40.14
N GLU A 161 -9.88 -14.12 39.82
CA GLU A 161 -9.35 -13.14 40.76
C GLU A 161 -10.43 -12.59 41.72
N SER A 162 -11.69 -12.64 41.29
CA SER A 162 -12.82 -12.26 42.16
C SER A 162 -13.09 -13.20 43.32
N ARG A 163 -12.50 -14.39 43.35
CA ARG A 163 -12.75 -15.40 44.40
C ARG A 163 -11.76 -15.28 45.54
N PHE A 164 -10.47 -15.50 45.28
CA PHE A 164 -9.38 -15.36 46.24
C PHE A 164 -8.07 -15.11 45.49
N ASN A 165 -7.11 -14.50 46.14
CA ASN A 165 -5.75 -14.37 45.67
C ASN A 165 -4.80 -15.15 46.57
N ALA A 166 -3.95 -15.98 45.96
CA ALA A 166 -2.85 -16.64 46.66
C ALA A 166 -1.53 -16.18 46.05
N SER A 167 -0.60 -15.72 46.84
CA SER A 167 0.74 -15.35 46.44
C SER A 167 1.80 -16.13 47.18
N LEU A 168 2.79 -16.62 46.45
CA LEU A 168 4.00 -17.23 46.95
C LEU A 168 5.16 -16.29 46.65
N ASN A 169 5.82 -15.82 47.70
CA ASN A 169 7.02 -15.00 47.59
C ASN A 169 8.19 -15.77 48.19
N ALA A 170 9.26 -15.91 47.42
CA ALA A 170 10.52 -16.44 47.89
C ALA A 170 11.59 -15.38 47.67
N SER A 171 12.32 -15.06 48.71
CA SER A 171 13.45 -14.13 48.62
C SER A 171 14.67 -14.72 49.27
N VAL A 172 15.81 -14.56 48.63
CA VAL A 172 17.13 -14.87 49.13
C VAL A 172 17.86 -13.55 49.35
N GLY A 173 18.28 -13.29 50.56
CA GLY A 173 18.98 -12.06 50.90
C GLY A 173 20.27 -12.38 51.66
N PHE A 174 21.19 -11.44 51.64
CA PHE A 174 22.38 -11.50 52.49
C PHE A 174 22.36 -10.26 53.37
N ASN A 175 22.45 -10.47 54.69
CA ASN A 175 22.43 -9.41 55.66
C ASN A 175 23.65 -9.51 56.55
N GLN A 176 24.30 -8.39 56.88
CA GLN A 176 25.41 -8.35 57.82
C GLN A 176 25.47 -7.02 58.54
N VAL A 177 25.67 -7.10 59.82
CA VAL A 177 25.98 -5.94 60.67
C VAL A 177 27.41 -6.10 61.19
N ALA A 178 28.24 -5.07 61.02
CA ALA A 178 29.64 -5.07 61.48
C ALA A 178 29.98 -3.69 62.05
N GLU A 179 30.80 -3.70 63.10
CA GLU A 179 31.30 -2.43 63.73
C GLU A 179 32.29 -1.68 62.86
N LYS A 180 32.98 -2.38 61.93
CA LYS A 180 33.97 -1.78 61.01
C LYS A 180 33.57 -2.05 59.58
N PHE A 181 33.70 -1.07 58.71
CA PHE A 181 33.36 -1.15 57.31
C PHE A 181 34.04 -2.29 56.54
N LYS A 182 35.27 -2.65 56.89
CA LYS A 182 36.02 -3.76 56.31
C LYS A 182 35.42 -5.15 56.58
N ASP A 183 34.58 -5.28 57.60
CA ASP A 183 34.00 -6.55 58.01
C ASP A 183 32.60 -6.78 57.46
N VAL A 184 32.00 -5.75 56.84
CA VAL A 184 30.65 -5.80 56.24
C VAL A 184 30.53 -6.85 55.14
N TYR A 185 31.60 -7.16 54.43
CA TYR A 185 31.59 -8.13 53.33
C TYR A 185 32.25 -9.48 53.66
N ARG A 186 32.71 -9.69 54.89
CA ARG A 186 33.53 -10.85 55.24
C ARG A 186 32.77 -12.15 55.52
N LYS A 187 31.55 -12.09 56.00
CA LYS A 187 30.70 -13.26 56.31
C LYS A 187 29.23 -12.85 56.29
N PRO A 188 28.66 -12.59 55.10
CA PRO A 188 27.26 -12.25 55.02
C PRO A 188 26.38 -13.42 55.51
N LEU A 189 25.43 -13.12 56.35
CA LEU A 189 24.41 -14.06 56.79
C LEU A 189 23.37 -14.23 55.72
N GLN A 190 23.18 -15.43 55.22
CA GLN A 190 22.13 -15.74 54.27
C GLN A 190 20.79 -15.75 54.99
N GLN A 191 19.83 -15.05 54.43
CA GLN A 191 18.47 -14.96 54.91
C GLN A 191 17.51 -15.43 53.83
N ASP A 192 16.98 -16.62 53.96
CA ASP A 192 15.98 -17.17 53.05
C ASP A 192 14.60 -16.97 53.66
N LEU A 193 13.71 -16.32 52.90
CA LEU A 193 12.34 -16.12 53.34
C LEU A 193 11.39 -16.68 52.28
N VAL A 194 10.51 -17.56 52.68
CA VAL A 194 9.40 -18.06 51.88
C VAL A 194 8.10 -17.69 52.58
N SER A 195 7.25 -16.95 51.93
CA SER A 195 5.95 -16.56 52.43
C SER A 195 4.82 -16.95 51.48
N ILE A 196 3.77 -17.53 52.04
CA ILE A 196 2.52 -17.83 51.32
C ILE A 196 1.43 -16.94 51.93
N SER A 197 0.80 -16.15 51.08
CA SER A 197 -0.30 -15.27 51.49
C SER A 197 -1.58 -15.66 50.73
N VAL A 198 -2.67 -15.82 51.45
CA VAL A 198 -4.01 -16.04 50.87
C VAL A 198 -4.91 -14.89 51.31
N SER A 199 -5.46 -14.17 50.33
CA SER A 199 -6.37 -13.06 50.57
C SER A 199 -7.77 -13.38 50.00
N ILE A 200 -8.75 -13.39 50.90
CA ILE A 200 -10.16 -13.64 50.59
C ILE A 200 -10.93 -12.36 50.91
N PRO A 201 -11.41 -11.64 49.92
CA PRO A 201 -12.20 -10.42 50.14
C PRO A 201 -13.63 -10.81 50.58
N LEU A 202 -13.99 -10.48 51.81
CA LEU A 202 -15.32 -10.81 52.38
C LEU A 202 -16.40 -9.81 51.93
N ILE A 203 -16.09 -8.52 51.89
CA ILE A 203 -17.02 -7.44 51.51
C ILE A 203 -16.25 -6.49 50.58
N ASP A 204 -16.82 -6.15 49.40
CA ASP A 204 -16.21 -5.28 48.42
C ASP A 204 -17.20 -4.29 47.77
N TRP A 205 -18.38 -4.13 48.35
CA TRP A 205 -19.43 -3.18 47.91
C TRP A 205 -19.77 -3.30 46.42
N GLY A 206 -19.62 -4.48 45.82
CA GLY A 206 -19.94 -4.76 44.42
C GLY A 206 -18.83 -4.47 43.42
N VAL A 207 -17.64 -4.06 43.86
CA VAL A 207 -16.49 -3.74 42.99
C VAL A 207 -16.12 -4.93 42.08
N ARG A 208 -16.09 -6.14 42.59
CA ARG A 208 -15.77 -7.36 41.82
C ARG A 208 -16.82 -7.65 40.74
N LYS A 209 -18.11 -7.53 41.09
CA LYS A 209 -19.22 -7.69 40.16
C LYS A 209 -19.13 -6.62 39.06
N GLY A 210 -18.78 -5.38 39.44
CA GLY A 210 -18.56 -4.29 38.52
C GLY A 210 -17.40 -4.60 37.52
N LYS A 211 -16.26 -5.03 38.03
CA LYS A 211 -15.09 -5.42 37.19
C LYS A 211 -15.42 -6.57 36.23
N TYR A 212 -16.12 -7.59 36.69
CA TYR A 212 -16.54 -8.71 35.85
C TYR A 212 -17.50 -8.27 34.75
N ASN A 213 -18.49 -7.41 35.09
CA ASN A 213 -19.39 -6.87 34.08
C ASN A 213 -18.67 -5.98 33.06
N MET A 214 -17.68 -5.18 33.52
CA MET A 214 -16.84 -4.39 32.60
C MET A 214 -16.06 -5.29 31.64
N ALA A 215 -15.41 -6.34 32.13
CA ALA A 215 -14.69 -7.28 31.28
C ALA A 215 -15.61 -7.97 30.26
N LYS A 216 -16.80 -8.38 30.69
CA LYS A 216 -17.84 -8.96 29.82
C LYS A 216 -18.33 -7.98 28.75
N ASN A 217 -18.57 -6.73 29.14
CA ASN A 217 -18.98 -5.70 28.17
C ASN A 217 -17.83 -5.40 27.18
N ASN A 218 -16.58 -5.34 27.65
CA ASN A 218 -15.43 -5.18 26.78
C ASN A 218 -15.32 -6.34 25.77
N LEU A 219 -15.53 -7.58 26.19
CA LEU A 219 -15.57 -8.72 25.26
C LEU A 219 -16.63 -8.55 24.19
N ASN A 220 -17.83 -8.05 24.53
CA ASN A 220 -18.87 -7.78 23.56
C ASN A 220 -18.45 -6.68 22.56
N VAL A 221 -17.83 -5.60 23.04
CA VAL A 221 -17.28 -4.53 22.20
C VAL A 221 -16.24 -5.07 21.24
N VAL A 222 -15.28 -5.88 21.72
CA VAL A 222 -14.25 -6.52 20.91
C VAL A 222 -14.87 -7.43 19.83
N LYS A 223 -15.89 -8.22 20.18
CA LYS A 223 -16.59 -9.09 19.20
C LYS A 223 -17.30 -8.28 18.11
N ILE A 224 -17.93 -7.17 18.47
CA ILE A 224 -18.59 -6.29 17.50
C ILE A 224 -17.53 -5.61 16.59
N ALA A 225 -16.47 -5.09 17.18
CA ALA A 225 -15.38 -4.46 16.42
C ALA A 225 -14.72 -5.47 15.45
N ALA A 226 -14.47 -6.69 15.90
CA ALA A 226 -13.93 -7.75 15.03
C ALA A 226 -14.86 -8.08 13.87
N ARG A 227 -16.19 -8.12 14.12
CA ARG A 227 -17.16 -8.35 13.05
C ARG A 227 -17.23 -7.18 12.04
N GLN A 228 -17.11 -5.94 12.51
CA GLN A 228 -17.09 -4.77 11.64
C GLN A 228 -15.83 -4.78 10.76
N GLU A 229 -14.67 -5.12 11.33
CA GLU A 229 -13.42 -5.20 10.57
C GLU A 229 -13.44 -6.35 9.54
N GLU A 230 -14.03 -7.50 9.90
CA GLU A 230 -14.25 -8.58 8.94
C GLU A 230 -15.09 -8.13 7.74
N LEU A 231 -16.20 -7.43 7.97
CA LEU A 231 -17.07 -6.91 6.91
C LEU A 231 -16.33 -5.89 6.02
N LYS A 232 -15.53 -5.02 6.62
CA LYS A 232 -14.72 -4.04 5.89
C LYS A 232 -13.68 -4.72 4.99
N LEU A 233 -13.00 -5.74 5.50
CA LEU A 233 -12.06 -6.53 4.69
C LEU A 233 -12.76 -7.29 3.55
N GLU A 234 -13.96 -7.82 3.80
CA GLU A 234 -14.78 -8.45 2.76
C GLU A 234 -15.17 -7.46 1.66
N GLU A 235 -15.57 -6.24 2.02
CA GLU A 235 -15.89 -5.16 1.09
C GLU A 235 -14.65 -4.76 0.29
N GLU A 236 -13.51 -4.53 0.94
CA GLU A 236 -12.25 -4.13 0.30
C GLU A 236 -11.80 -5.16 -0.73
N VAL A 237 -11.78 -6.44 -0.39
CA VAL A 237 -11.42 -7.52 -1.33
C VAL A 237 -12.39 -7.57 -2.50
N THR A 238 -13.69 -7.45 -2.23
CA THR A 238 -14.72 -7.48 -3.28
C THR A 238 -14.55 -6.32 -4.27
N MET A 239 -14.32 -5.11 -3.76
CA MET A 239 -14.11 -3.92 -4.59
C MET A 239 -12.80 -4.03 -5.39
N THR A 240 -11.70 -4.42 -4.75
CA THR A 240 -10.40 -4.58 -5.41
C THR A 240 -10.46 -5.59 -6.57
N VAL A 241 -11.11 -6.73 -6.35
CA VAL A 241 -11.30 -7.75 -7.42
C VAL A 241 -12.20 -7.23 -8.53
N SER A 242 -13.26 -6.52 -8.18
CA SER A 242 -14.18 -5.93 -9.17
C SER A 242 -13.45 -4.88 -10.03
N ASP A 243 -12.66 -4.02 -9.41
CA ASP A 243 -11.86 -3.01 -10.08
C ASP A 243 -10.82 -3.67 -11.02
N PHE A 244 -10.13 -4.71 -10.55
CA PHE A 244 -9.20 -5.47 -11.39
C PHE A 244 -9.89 -6.04 -12.63
N ASN A 245 -11.04 -6.70 -12.48
CA ASN A 245 -11.78 -7.28 -13.59
C ASN A 245 -12.32 -6.21 -14.57
N ILE A 246 -12.68 -5.02 -14.06
CA ILE A 246 -13.05 -3.87 -14.89
C ILE A 246 -11.84 -3.38 -15.69
N GLN A 247 -10.67 -3.23 -15.06
CA GLN A 247 -9.45 -2.78 -15.73
C GLN A 247 -9.05 -3.71 -16.90
N GLN A 248 -9.24 -5.01 -16.77
CA GLN A 248 -8.98 -5.96 -17.86
C GLN A 248 -9.85 -5.68 -19.11
N ARG A 249 -11.11 -5.25 -18.90
CA ARG A 249 -12.00 -4.87 -20.01
C ARG A 249 -11.65 -3.51 -20.60
N LEU A 250 -11.27 -2.56 -19.74
CA LEU A 250 -10.87 -1.22 -20.17
C LEU A 250 -9.59 -1.24 -21.02
N ILE A 251 -8.62 -2.11 -20.73
CA ILE A 251 -7.42 -2.29 -21.53
C ILE A 251 -7.80 -2.67 -22.97
N ARG A 252 -8.70 -3.65 -23.17
CA ARG A 252 -9.16 -4.05 -24.51
C ARG A 252 -9.84 -2.91 -25.25
N SER A 253 -10.73 -2.19 -24.56
CA SER A 253 -11.40 -1.02 -25.15
C SER A 253 -10.41 0.10 -25.53
N ALA A 254 -9.38 0.32 -24.72
CA ALA A 254 -8.36 1.31 -24.99
C ALA A 254 -7.48 0.93 -26.20
N GLU A 255 -7.19 -0.36 -26.39
CA GLU A 255 -6.48 -0.86 -27.56
C GLU A 255 -7.28 -0.63 -28.85
N GLU A 256 -8.56 -0.98 -28.86
CA GLU A 256 -9.45 -0.71 -29.99
C GLU A 256 -9.57 0.80 -30.30
N ALA A 257 -9.68 1.62 -29.26
CA ALA A 257 -9.75 3.07 -29.40
C ALA A 257 -8.44 3.65 -29.96
N LEU A 258 -7.29 3.14 -29.55
CA LEU A 258 -5.98 3.55 -30.07
C LEU A 258 -5.85 3.25 -31.55
N ASP A 259 -6.21 2.04 -31.98
CA ASP A 259 -6.13 1.64 -33.40
C ASP A 259 -7.02 2.55 -34.27
N LEU A 260 -8.23 2.85 -33.80
CA LEU A 260 -9.14 3.77 -34.52
C LEU A 260 -8.60 5.20 -34.55
N ALA A 261 -8.02 5.70 -33.45
CA ALA A 261 -7.45 7.04 -33.38
C ALA A 261 -6.24 7.21 -34.28
N VAL A 262 -5.35 6.20 -34.32
CA VAL A 262 -4.19 6.20 -35.24
C VAL A 262 -4.64 6.24 -36.70
N MET A 263 -5.62 5.42 -37.11
CA MET A 263 -6.15 5.43 -38.48
C MET A 263 -6.80 6.78 -38.82
N ALA A 264 -7.58 7.34 -37.89
CA ALA A 264 -8.22 8.65 -38.11
C ALA A 264 -7.20 9.79 -38.27
N TYR A 265 -6.18 9.79 -37.38
CA TYR A 265 -5.10 10.77 -37.42
C TYR A 265 -4.32 10.72 -38.76
N GLU A 266 -3.91 9.53 -39.21
CA GLU A 266 -3.17 9.37 -40.44
C GLU A 266 -3.98 9.80 -41.66
N GLN A 267 -5.27 9.48 -41.73
CA GLN A 267 -6.15 9.96 -42.80
C GLN A 267 -6.30 11.48 -42.78
N THR A 268 -6.48 12.09 -41.64
CA THR A 268 -6.62 13.54 -41.51
C THR A 268 -5.33 14.27 -41.87
N ARG A 269 -4.20 13.72 -41.39
CA ARG A 269 -2.86 14.22 -41.73
C ARG A 269 -2.60 14.19 -43.23
N GLN A 270 -2.92 13.10 -43.91
CA GLN A 270 -2.78 12.99 -45.37
C GLN A 270 -3.69 14.02 -46.11
N ARG A 271 -4.94 14.14 -45.65
CA ARG A 271 -5.87 15.14 -46.23
C ARG A 271 -5.37 16.58 -46.04
N PHE A 272 -4.76 16.87 -44.87
CA PHE A 272 -4.13 18.15 -44.62
C PHE A 272 -2.96 18.39 -45.59
N ILE A 273 -2.06 17.41 -45.76
CA ILE A 273 -0.90 17.54 -46.67
C ILE A 273 -1.32 17.88 -48.09
N ILE A 274 -2.38 17.25 -48.61
CA ILE A 274 -2.90 17.51 -49.98
C ILE A 274 -3.87 18.69 -50.05
N GLY A 275 -4.09 19.43 -48.98
CA GLY A 275 -4.92 20.62 -48.95
C GLY A 275 -6.43 20.39 -48.87
N LYS A 276 -6.87 19.19 -48.52
CA LYS A 276 -8.29 18.81 -48.39
C LYS A 276 -8.81 18.81 -46.94
N ALA A 277 -8.00 19.22 -45.98
CA ALA A 277 -8.39 19.38 -44.57
C ALA A 277 -7.81 20.69 -44.02
N ASP A 278 -8.51 21.27 -43.05
CA ASP A 278 -8.09 22.47 -42.34
C ASP A 278 -7.22 22.12 -41.12
N VAL A 279 -6.48 23.12 -40.58
CA VAL A 279 -5.64 22.95 -39.37
C VAL A 279 -6.46 22.45 -38.20
N ASN A 280 -7.67 22.99 -37.99
CA ASN A 280 -8.55 22.59 -36.88
C ASN A 280 -9.03 21.12 -36.93
N SER A 281 -8.86 20.45 -38.07
CA SER A 281 -9.20 19.01 -38.17
C SER A 281 -8.05 18.10 -37.76
N LEU A 282 -6.85 18.64 -37.44
CA LEU A 282 -5.68 17.93 -36.97
C LEU A 282 -5.56 17.90 -35.41
N THR A 283 -6.24 18.83 -34.76
CA THR A 283 -6.36 18.95 -33.32
C THR A 283 -7.64 18.28 -32.84
#